data_f56f14b61625051d4daa5cb16110b9ce
#
_entry.id   f56f14b61625051d4daa5cb16110b9ce
#
_cell.length_a   1.000
_cell.length_b   1.000
_cell.length_c   1.000
_cell.angle_alpha   90.00
_cell.angle_beta   90.00
_cell.angle_gamma   90.00
#
_symmetry.space_group_name_H-M   'P 1'
#
loop_
_entity.id
_entity.type
_entity.pdbx_description
1 polymer ?
#
loop_
_entity_poly.entity_id
_entity_poly.type
_entity_poly.pdbx_seq_one_letter_code
_entity_poly.pdbx_strand_id
1 'polypeptide(L)'
;MRNGEVATLVSPKPRILLVEDEIFLRGHLARVLSDEYIVETAGNGREALESVTRAPPALVVTDIVMPDFDGIELVKALRNAEATRTIPVLLISGQSIQAQRIEGYKEGAEGYLAKPYTEQELRACIGSMLQSARRREDAARRAAIEQTERQAMAERAALLESITKQLQEADERKNEFLAILAHELRNPLAPLRNGVQILKRQSEVGPAISKTVSMMDRQLTHLVRLVDDLLDVSRITRGKLELRRRKLLLTEVLDSAVESTRAFIELHHHEFKIDIRSRDLLVDADPDRLAQVFSNLLLNAAKYTDDGGCITLSLDHESGEAIIAVEDNGVGIPPQALERVFDMFAQLRSDDVRRTQGLGIGLSLVRTLVQMHDGTVRAFSEGSGRGARFTVRLPLALGPVTSDVTAAPVAARKRGQRVLVVDDNTDAATSLALLLEMEDYEVCTAVDGEEAVEQARIFEPQIIFMDLAMPRLNGLEAARRIRALPQGKPVRIVALTGLGQPADRQRSHNAGMDHHLTKPVSLDALQSVLRTLDAD
;
A
#
# COMPACT_ATOMS: atom_id res chain seq x y z
N MET A 1 -13.31 -0.51 54.71
CA MET A 1 -12.52 -0.85 55.88
C MET A 1 -11.90 -2.23 55.67
N ARG A 2 -10.68 -2.31 55.26
CA ARG A 2 -9.83 -3.49 55.38
C ARG A 2 -8.42 -2.92 55.60
N ASN A 3 -7.92 -3.09 56.82
CA ASN A 3 -6.57 -2.74 57.23
C ASN A 3 -5.61 -3.58 56.40
N GLY A 4 -4.84 -2.94 55.53
CA GLY A 4 -3.62 -3.49 54.92
C GLY A 4 -2.49 -3.35 55.91
N GLU A 5 -2.14 -4.43 56.57
CA GLU A 5 -0.88 -4.57 57.34
C GLU A 5 0.27 -4.29 56.35
N VAL A 6 0.94 -3.17 56.54
CA VAL A 6 2.24 -2.91 55.94
C VAL A 6 3.23 -3.84 56.63
N ALA A 7 3.48 -4.99 56.03
CA ALA A 7 4.59 -5.85 56.40
C ALA A 7 5.84 -5.06 56.22
N THR A 8 6.46 -4.64 57.32
CA THR A 8 7.77 -4.05 57.37
C THR A 8 8.77 -5.11 56.87
N LEU A 9 9.15 -5.03 55.60
CA LEU A 9 10.22 -5.83 55.01
C LEU A 9 11.50 -5.49 55.76
N VAL A 10 11.85 -6.28 56.80
CA VAL A 10 13.16 -6.21 57.44
C VAL A 10 14.17 -6.56 56.36
N SER A 11 14.89 -5.56 55.88
CA SER A 11 16.00 -5.79 54.95
C SER A 11 16.99 -6.79 55.57
N PRO A 12 17.42 -7.81 54.84
CA PRO A 12 18.36 -8.78 55.37
C PRO A 12 19.63 -8.06 55.87
N LYS A 13 20.12 -8.46 57.03
CA LYS A 13 21.35 -7.89 57.58
C LYS A 13 22.47 -7.97 56.54
N PRO A 14 23.20 -6.87 56.28
CA PRO A 14 24.30 -6.91 55.32
C PRO A 14 25.42 -7.83 55.82
N ARG A 15 26.02 -8.57 54.89
CA ARG A 15 27.14 -9.46 55.17
C ARG A 15 28.42 -8.67 55.13
N ILE A 16 29.22 -8.77 56.20
CA ILE A 16 30.56 -8.16 56.31
C ILE A 16 31.59 -9.24 56.55
N LEU A 17 32.79 -9.04 56.01
CA LEU A 17 33.95 -9.89 56.29
C LEU A 17 34.91 -9.15 57.24
N LEU A 18 35.15 -9.76 58.37
CA LEU A 18 36.12 -9.28 59.40
C LEU A 18 37.39 -10.09 59.30
N VAL A 19 38.50 -9.41 59.05
CA VAL A 19 39.83 -10.02 58.89
C VAL A 19 40.74 -9.50 60.05
N GLU A 20 41.12 -10.38 60.90
CA GLU A 20 41.98 -10.08 62.13
C GLU A 20 42.72 -11.35 62.48
N ASP A 21 44.05 -11.28 62.68
CA ASP A 21 44.88 -12.43 62.96
C ASP A 21 44.74 -12.89 64.42
N GLU A 22 44.54 -11.94 65.39
CA GLU A 22 44.36 -12.24 66.78
C GLU A 22 43.01 -12.91 67.08
N ILE A 23 43.02 -14.20 67.45
CA ILE A 23 41.82 -15.02 67.62
C ILE A 23 40.80 -14.45 68.60
N PHE A 24 41.33 -13.92 69.78
CA PHE A 24 40.45 -13.35 70.81
C PHE A 24 39.79 -12.05 70.37
N LEU A 25 40.57 -11.15 69.74
CA LEU A 25 40.03 -9.89 69.18
C LEU A 25 39.04 -10.13 68.07
N ARG A 26 39.33 -11.03 67.09
CA ARG A 26 38.48 -11.46 66.05
C ARG A 26 37.14 -11.99 66.58
N GLY A 27 37.17 -12.87 67.59
CA GLY A 27 35.98 -13.42 68.23
C GLY A 27 35.11 -12.37 68.95
N HIS A 28 35.79 -11.40 69.60
CA HIS A 28 35.12 -10.30 70.30
C HIS A 28 34.43 -9.37 69.32
N LEU A 29 35.12 -8.89 68.28
CA LEU A 29 34.58 -8.00 67.25
C LEU A 29 33.46 -8.67 66.47
N ALA A 30 33.59 -9.94 66.12
CA ALA A 30 32.55 -10.68 65.45
C ALA A 30 31.23 -10.73 66.26
N ARG A 31 31.33 -10.95 67.56
CA ARG A 31 30.18 -10.93 68.48
C ARG A 31 29.56 -9.56 68.58
N VAL A 32 30.33 -8.51 68.71
CA VAL A 32 29.86 -7.12 68.77
C VAL A 32 29.13 -6.72 67.53
N LEU A 33 29.60 -7.12 66.36
CA LEU A 33 28.99 -6.75 65.10
C LEU A 33 27.80 -7.64 64.66
N SER A 34 27.63 -8.84 65.27
CA SER A 34 26.56 -9.79 64.90
C SER A 34 25.12 -9.29 65.16
N ASP A 35 24.96 -8.27 66.01
CA ASP A 35 23.67 -7.67 66.30
C ASP A 35 23.07 -6.99 65.04
N GLU A 36 23.92 -6.38 64.23
CA GLU A 36 23.52 -5.57 63.08
C GLU A 36 23.87 -6.21 61.73
N TYR A 37 24.91 -7.08 61.69
CA TYR A 37 25.49 -7.63 60.46
C TYR A 37 25.54 -9.17 60.51
N ILE A 38 25.62 -9.80 59.34
CA ILE A 38 26.04 -11.18 59.19
C ILE A 38 27.58 -11.13 59.08
N VAL A 39 28.27 -11.56 60.14
CA VAL A 39 29.73 -11.45 60.21
C VAL A 39 30.37 -12.77 59.82
N GLU A 40 31.18 -12.74 58.77
CA GLU A 40 32.10 -13.80 58.42
C GLU A 40 33.51 -13.38 58.86
N THR A 41 34.33 -14.31 59.29
CA THR A 41 35.65 -14.02 59.82
C THR A 41 36.74 -14.75 59.04
N ALA A 42 37.87 -14.10 58.86
CA ALA A 42 39.13 -14.68 58.34
C ALA A 42 40.28 -14.37 59.20
N GLY A 43 41.27 -15.24 59.29
CA GLY A 43 42.46 -15.10 60.15
C GLY A 43 43.66 -14.41 59.47
N ASN A 44 43.59 -14.24 58.14
CA ASN A 44 44.60 -13.59 57.31
C ASN A 44 44.02 -13.12 56.00
N GLY A 45 44.78 -12.36 55.22
CA GLY A 45 44.34 -11.85 53.97
C GLY A 45 44.07 -12.91 52.86
N ARG A 46 44.73 -14.08 52.93
CA ARG A 46 44.54 -15.17 52.01
C ARG A 46 43.14 -15.85 52.17
N GLU A 47 42.83 -16.18 53.45
CA GLU A 47 41.49 -16.69 53.81
C GLU A 47 40.40 -15.68 53.45
N ALA A 48 40.68 -14.37 53.67
CA ALA A 48 39.78 -13.31 53.31
C ALA A 48 39.48 -13.28 51.79
N LEU A 49 40.52 -13.40 50.94
CA LEU A 49 40.38 -13.40 49.49
C LEU A 49 39.56 -14.62 48.99
N GLU A 50 39.78 -15.79 49.58
CA GLU A 50 39.00 -17.01 49.29
C GLU A 50 37.52 -16.82 49.68
N SER A 51 37.25 -16.23 50.86
CA SER A 51 35.89 -15.95 51.31
C SER A 51 35.18 -14.97 50.39
N VAL A 52 35.83 -13.85 50.01
CA VAL A 52 35.30 -12.84 49.10
C VAL A 52 34.99 -13.43 47.73
N THR A 53 35.85 -14.30 47.20
CA THR A 53 35.65 -14.96 45.91
C THR A 53 34.47 -15.93 45.93
N ARG A 54 34.27 -16.63 47.05
CA ARG A 54 33.15 -17.56 47.24
C ARG A 54 31.81 -16.85 47.32
N ALA A 55 31.77 -15.77 48.07
CA ALA A 55 30.57 -14.96 48.27
C ALA A 55 30.96 -13.53 48.63
N PRO A 56 30.78 -12.54 47.72
CA PRO A 56 31.18 -11.16 47.95
C PRO A 56 30.44 -10.54 49.15
N PRO A 57 31.15 -9.98 50.15
CA PRO A 57 30.53 -9.27 51.28
C PRO A 57 30.15 -7.84 50.87
N ALA A 58 29.25 -7.21 51.61
CA ALA A 58 28.88 -5.80 51.44
C ALA A 58 29.99 -4.85 51.90
N LEU A 59 30.91 -5.33 52.75
CA LEU A 59 32.07 -4.57 53.24
C LEU A 59 33.11 -5.53 53.80
N VAL A 60 34.38 -5.21 53.61
CA VAL A 60 35.53 -5.88 54.27
C VAL A 60 36.09 -4.96 55.34
N VAL A 61 36.29 -5.49 56.57
CA VAL A 61 36.97 -4.83 57.68
C VAL A 61 38.24 -5.63 57.93
N THR A 62 39.41 -5.03 57.80
CA THR A 62 40.66 -5.76 57.91
C THR A 62 41.69 -4.99 58.75
N ASP A 63 42.42 -5.68 59.59
CA ASP A 63 43.68 -5.13 60.17
C ASP A 63 44.69 -4.94 59.03
N ILE A 64 45.53 -3.92 59.18
CA ILE A 64 46.66 -3.68 58.27
C ILE A 64 47.74 -4.70 58.47
N VAL A 65 48.15 -4.87 59.73
CA VAL A 65 49.32 -5.68 60.08
C VAL A 65 48.89 -7.11 60.43
N MET A 66 49.06 -7.99 59.49
CA MET A 66 48.76 -9.43 59.64
C MET A 66 49.92 -10.26 59.05
N PRO A 67 50.20 -11.46 59.58
CA PRO A 67 51.24 -12.33 59.03
C PRO A 67 50.87 -12.85 57.63
N ASP A 68 51.87 -13.13 56.79
CA ASP A 68 51.85 -13.77 55.49
C ASP A 68 51.17 -12.95 54.34
N PHE A 69 50.04 -12.32 54.58
CA PHE A 69 49.31 -11.52 53.63
C PHE A 69 48.61 -10.40 54.37
N ASP A 70 49.11 -9.20 54.23
CA ASP A 70 48.64 -8.06 55.00
C ASP A 70 47.40 -7.41 54.47
N GLY A 71 46.79 -6.46 55.22
CA GLY A 71 45.56 -5.80 54.85
C GLY A 71 45.69 -4.89 53.61
N ILE A 72 46.86 -4.34 53.33
CA ILE A 72 47.12 -3.51 52.15
C ILE A 72 47.24 -4.39 50.91
N GLU A 73 47.89 -5.53 51.00
CA GLU A 73 48.00 -6.53 49.97
C GLU A 73 46.59 -7.08 49.61
N LEU A 74 45.73 -7.28 50.62
CA LEU A 74 44.33 -7.66 50.41
C LEU A 74 43.57 -6.59 49.65
N VAL A 75 43.72 -5.30 50.00
CA VAL A 75 43.08 -4.21 49.21
C VAL A 75 43.54 -4.23 47.77
N LYS A 76 44.84 -4.34 47.49
CA LYS A 76 45.38 -4.43 46.13
C LYS A 76 44.77 -5.59 45.35
N ALA A 77 44.69 -6.77 45.96
CA ALA A 77 44.10 -7.94 45.33
C ALA A 77 42.61 -7.74 44.99
N LEU A 78 41.85 -7.15 45.91
CA LEU A 78 40.42 -6.85 45.68
C LEU A 78 40.19 -5.81 44.56
N ARG A 79 41.05 -4.80 44.43
CA ARG A 79 40.94 -3.75 43.41
C ARG A 79 41.34 -4.25 42.01
N ASN A 80 42.24 -5.23 41.94
CA ASN A 80 42.68 -5.81 40.67
C ASN A 80 41.67 -6.76 40.03
N ALA A 81 40.72 -7.30 40.80
CA ALA A 81 39.69 -8.20 40.26
C ALA A 81 38.38 -7.43 40.00
N GLU A 82 37.81 -7.55 38.78
CA GLU A 82 36.60 -6.83 38.35
C GLU A 82 35.39 -7.10 39.26
N ALA A 83 35.24 -8.32 39.72
CA ALA A 83 34.12 -8.76 40.56
C ALA A 83 34.15 -8.19 41.98
N THR A 84 35.32 -7.76 42.48
CA THR A 84 35.52 -7.36 43.89
C THR A 84 35.98 -5.91 44.06
N ARG A 85 36.35 -5.24 42.96
CA ARG A 85 36.90 -3.87 42.97
C ARG A 85 35.99 -2.82 43.60
N THR A 86 34.68 -3.07 43.65
CA THR A 86 33.66 -2.15 44.18
C THR A 86 33.31 -2.41 45.64
N ILE A 87 33.83 -3.49 46.24
CA ILE A 87 33.58 -3.82 47.66
C ILE A 87 34.33 -2.81 48.55
N PRO A 88 33.62 -2.07 49.41
CA PRO A 88 34.27 -1.12 50.29
C PRO A 88 35.16 -1.84 51.34
N VAL A 89 36.33 -1.28 51.61
CA VAL A 89 37.28 -1.83 52.56
C VAL A 89 37.58 -0.81 53.65
N LEU A 90 37.37 -1.20 54.91
CA LEU A 90 37.76 -0.47 56.11
C LEU A 90 39.07 -1.06 56.66
N LEU A 91 40.11 -0.27 56.64
CA LEU A 91 41.39 -0.62 57.27
C LEU A 91 41.43 -0.23 58.76
N ILE A 92 41.88 -1.13 59.60
CA ILE A 92 42.16 -0.89 61.04
C ILE A 92 43.67 -0.90 61.26
N SER A 93 44.21 0.05 62.04
CA SER A 93 45.66 0.14 62.21
C SER A 93 46.06 0.74 63.59
N GLY A 94 47.21 0.38 64.09
CA GLY A 94 47.85 0.98 65.33
C GLY A 94 48.32 2.43 65.10
N GLN A 95 48.43 3.20 66.21
CA GLN A 95 48.65 4.67 66.23
C GLN A 95 49.89 5.21 65.52
N SER A 96 50.85 4.39 65.12
CA SER A 96 52.23 4.86 64.82
C SER A 96 52.60 4.96 63.34
N ILE A 97 51.65 4.73 62.36
CA ILE A 97 52.08 4.61 60.95
C ILE A 97 51.23 5.49 60.03
N GLN A 98 51.52 6.79 60.07
CA GLN A 98 50.96 7.76 59.14
C GLN A 98 51.23 7.38 57.62
N ALA A 99 52.37 6.74 57.38
CA ALA A 99 52.80 6.25 56.09
C ALA A 99 51.90 5.12 55.57
N GLN A 100 51.52 4.13 56.35
CA GLN A 100 50.65 3.02 55.99
C GLN A 100 49.17 3.47 55.70
N ARG A 101 48.75 4.51 56.43
CA ARG A 101 47.43 5.13 56.15
C ARG A 101 47.39 5.76 54.76
N ILE A 102 48.45 6.50 54.39
CA ILE A 102 48.54 7.11 53.05
C ILE A 102 48.61 6.03 51.95
N GLU A 103 49.36 4.96 52.22
CA GLU A 103 49.45 3.82 51.28
C GLU A 103 48.14 3.10 51.12
N GLY A 104 47.40 2.77 52.18
CA GLY A 104 46.08 2.13 52.11
C GLY A 104 45.03 2.92 51.30
N TYR A 105 45.01 4.25 51.45
CA TYR A 105 44.16 5.11 50.64
C TYR A 105 44.61 5.16 49.17
N LYS A 106 45.92 5.17 48.89
CA LYS A 106 46.45 5.12 47.53
C LYS A 106 46.07 3.82 46.81
N GLU A 107 46.03 2.72 47.55
CA GLU A 107 45.68 1.40 47.05
C GLU A 107 44.15 1.17 46.95
N GLY A 108 43.33 2.15 47.39
CA GLY A 108 41.88 2.16 47.15
C GLY A 108 41.02 1.71 48.34
N ALA A 109 41.56 1.76 49.59
CA ALA A 109 40.69 1.61 50.77
C ALA A 109 39.78 2.85 50.91
N GLU A 110 38.53 2.69 51.25
CA GLU A 110 37.55 3.78 51.42
C GLU A 110 37.47 4.27 52.87
N GLY A 111 37.89 3.46 53.84
CA GLY A 111 37.81 3.80 55.26
C GLY A 111 39.06 3.42 56.01
N TYR A 112 39.31 4.15 57.08
CA TYR A 112 40.44 3.91 58.02
C TYR A 112 39.99 4.16 59.45
N LEU A 113 40.30 3.26 60.36
CA LEU A 113 40.04 3.39 61.79
C LEU A 113 41.31 3.10 62.59
N ALA A 114 41.74 4.06 63.48
CA ALA A 114 42.95 3.92 64.26
C ALA A 114 42.69 3.20 65.60
N LYS A 115 43.56 2.25 65.98
CA LYS A 115 43.57 1.63 67.31
C LYS A 115 44.25 2.59 68.31
N PRO A 116 43.74 2.78 69.54
CA PRO A 116 42.55 2.20 70.12
C PRO A 116 41.27 2.91 69.62
N TYR A 117 40.21 2.17 69.31
CA TYR A 117 38.90 2.64 68.94
C TYR A 117 37.81 2.05 69.85
N THR A 118 36.68 2.71 69.91
CA THR A 118 35.51 2.22 70.62
C THR A 118 34.59 1.39 69.66
N GLU A 119 33.79 0.51 70.25
CA GLU A 119 32.83 -0.25 69.49
C GLU A 119 31.83 0.67 68.72
N GLN A 120 31.48 1.83 69.29
CA GLN A 120 30.63 2.82 68.62
C GLN A 120 31.27 3.43 67.37
N GLU A 121 32.59 3.75 67.47
CA GLU A 121 33.34 4.29 66.30
C GLU A 121 33.43 3.26 65.17
N LEU A 122 33.69 1.98 65.49
CA LEU A 122 33.73 0.91 64.51
C LEU A 122 32.36 0.74 63.83
N ARG A 123 31.28 0.68 64.59
CA ARG A 123 29.87 0.58 64.04
C ARG A 123 29.55 1.79 63.20
N ALA A 124 29.84 3.01 63.59
CA ALA A 124 29.59 4.22 62.86
C ALA A 124 30.36 4.26 61.53
N CYS A 125 31.63 3.85 61.49
CA CYS A 125 32.44 3.72 60.31
C CYS A 125 31.79 2.71 59.30
N ILE A 126 31.51 1.51 59.75
CA ILE A 126 30.89 0.45 58.97
C ILE A 126 29.54 0.92 58.39
N GLY A 127 28.67 1.50 59.24
CA GLY A 127 27.37 2.01 58.83
C GLY A 127 27.44 3.10 57.75
N SER A 128 28.35 4.08 57.93
CA SER A 128 28.59 5.15 56.97
C SER A 128 29.10 4.65 55.63
N MET A 129 30.02 3.69 55.63
CA MET A 129 30.55 3.10 54.40
C MET A 129 29.52 2.29 53.65
N LEU A 130 28.74 1.46 54.32
CA LEU A 130 27.65 0.69 53.74
C LEU A 130 26.55 1.60 53.14
N GLN A 131 26.23 2.69 53.86
CA GLN A 131 25.27 3.68 53.34
C GLN A 131 25.80 4.38 52.09
N SER A 132 27.07 4.75 52.07
CA SER A 132 27.70 5.38 50.91
C SER A 132 27.77 4.45 49.71
N ALA A 133 28.10 3.17 49.92
CA ALA A 133 28.09 2.15 48.85
C ALA A 133 26.69 1.95 48.25
N ARG A 134 25.64 1.83 49.08
CA ARG A 134 24.25 1.74 48.64
C ARG A 134 23.81 2.96 47.82
N ARG A 135 24.14 4.17 48.30
CA ARG A 135 23.81 5.40 47.56
C ARG A 135 24.46 5.45 46.16
N ARG A 136 25.70 4.97 46.03
CA ARG A 136 26.38 4.91 44.71
C ARG A 136 25.72 3.90 43.79
N GLU A 137 25.38 2.73 44.31
CA GLU A 137 24.67 1.69 43.52
C GLU A 137 23.29 2.15 43.05
N ASP A 138 22.50 2.76 43.96
CA ASP A 138 21.17 3.32 43.60
C ASP A 138 21.29 4.44 42.58
N ALA A 139 22.28 5.31 42.68
CA ALA A 139 22.52 6.37 41.71
C ALA A 139 22.93 5.82 40.35
N ALA A 140 23.81 4.82 40.30
CA ALA A 140 24.21 4.16 39.05
C ALA A 140 23.02 3.46 38.37
N ARG A 141 22.19 2.77 39.17
CA ARG A 141 20.97 2.11 38.66
C ARG A 141 19.97 3.12 38.09
N ARG A 142 19.72 4.24 38.78
CA ARG A 142 18.84 5.32 38.27
C ARG A 142 19.37 5.91 36.99
N ALA A 143 20.66 6.20 36.91
CA ALA A 143 21.29 6.74 35.71
C ALA A 143 21.16 5.79 34.50
N ALA A 144 21.32 4.48 34.72
CA ALA A 144 21.15 3.47 33.68
C ALA A 144 19.70 3.40 33.17
N ILE A 145 18.72 3.45 34.08
CA ILE A 145 17.28 3.47 33.71
C ILE A 145 16.97 4.74 32.90
N GLU A 146 17.40 5.91 33.42
CA GLU A 146 17.15 7.19 32.73
C GLU A 146 17.79 7.25 31.35
N GLN A 147 18.97 6.68 31.19
CA GLN A 147 19.64 6.58 29.88
C GLN A 147 18.84 5.71 28.91
N THR A 148 18.32 4.55 29.36
CA THR A 148 17.49 3.65 28.55
C THR A 148 16.19 4.31 28.15
N GLU A 149 15.53 5.02 29.08
CA GLU A 149 14.29 5.76 28.80
C GLU A 149 14.52 6.89 27.79
N ARG A 150 15.60 7.66 27.94
CA ARG A 150 15.97 8.72 26.98
C ARG A 150 16.21 8.16 25.58
N GLN A 151 16.90 7.03 25.48
CA GLN A 151 17.16 6.38 24.20
C GLN A 151 15.87 5.89 23.55
N ALA A 152 14.98 5.23 24.29
CA ALA A 152 13.68 4.79 23.81
C ALA A 152 12.77 5.97 23.37
N MET A 153 12.81 7.09 24.10
CA MET A 153 12.08 8.31 23.70
C MET A 153 12.64 8.92 22.42
N ALA A 154 13.97 8.95 22.24
CA ALA A 154 14.60 9.47 21.02
C ALA A 154 14.23 8.62 19.78
N GLU A 155 14.26 7.29 19.90
CA GLU A 155 13.86 6.38 18.83
C GLU A 155 12.38 6.55 18.44
N ARG A 156 11.50 6.70 19.45
CA ARG A 156 10.08 6.97 19.21
C ARG A 156 9.86 8.32 18.51
N ALA A 157 10.58 9.36 18.93
CA ALA A 157 10.48 10.68 18.30
C ALA A 157 10.90 10.64 16.83
N ALA A 158 12.03 9.98 16.52
CA ALA A 158 12.50 9.82 15.14
C ALA A 158 11.52 9.02 14.26
N LEU A 159 10.90 7.96 14.81
CA LEU A 159 9.90 7.18 14.11
C LEU A 159 8.64 8.02 13.81
N LEU A 160 8.14 8.77 14.79
CA LEU A 160 6.99 9.65 14.62
C LEU A 160 7.24 10.74 13.59
N GLU A 161 8.43 11.35 13.59
CA GLU A 161 8.81 12.35 12.59
C GLU A 161 8.82 11.77 11.17
N SER A 162 9.38 10.56 11.01
CA SER A 162 9.38 9.83 9.74
C SER A 162 7.96 9.55 9.23
N ILE A 163 7.07 9.05 10.11
CA ILE A 163 5.68 8.77 9.75
C ILE A 163 4.93 10.05 9.39
N THR A 164 5.13 11.13 10.16
CA THR A 164 4.48 12.43 9.89
C THR A 164 4.89 12.98 8.53
N LYS A 165 6.19 12.88 8.20
CA LYS A 165 6.70 13.31 6.89
C LYS A 165 6.06 12.50 5.74
N GLN A 166 6.00 11.16 5.88
CA GLN A 166 5.36 10.31 4.88
C GLN A 166 3.87 10.63 4.68
N LEU A 167 3.17 10.92 5.78
CA LEU A 167 1.75 11.33 5.74
C LEU A 167 1.55 12.66 5.01
N GLN A 168 2.42 13.65 5.29
CA GLN A 168 2.39 14.94 4.60
C GLN A 168 2.63 14.80 3.11
N GLU A 169 3.67 14.04 2.71
CA GLU A 169 3.96 13.79 1.30
C GLU A 169 2.83 13.04 0.58
N ALA A 170 2.11 12.15 1.29
CA ALA A 170 0.94 11.47 0.74
C ALA A 170 -0.26 12.40 0.60
N ASP A 171 -0.50 13.30 1.56
CA ASP A 171 -1.60 14.28 1.50
C ASP A 171 -1.34 15.37 0.45
N GLU A 172 -0.12 15.83 0.30
CA GLU A 172 0.28 16.77 -0.77
C GLU A 172 0.02 16.15 -2.15
N ARG A 173 0.46 14.90 -2.39
CA ARG A 173 0.19 14.17 -3.63
C ARG A 173 -1.30 14.00 -3.90
N LYS A 174 -2.09 13.70 -2.87
CA LYS A 174 -3.55 13.59 -2.98
C LYS A 174 -4.18 14.93 -3.38
N ASN A 175 -3.75 16.04 -2.77
CA ASN A 175 -4.27 17.37 -3.04
C ASN A 175 -3.89 17.86 -4.45
N GLU A 176 -2.66 17.62 -4.88
CA GLU A 176 -2.21 17.88 -6.26
C GLU A 176 -3.05 17.10 -7.27
N PHE A 177 -3.30 15.82 -7.01
CA PHE A 177 -4.18 14.99 -7.84
C PHE A 177 -5.60 15.57 -7.93
N LEU A 178 -6.21 15.97 -6.81
CA LEU A 178 -7.56 16.55 -6.83
C LEU A 178 -7.62 17.85 -7.64
N ALA A 179 -6.57 18.66 -7.59
CA ALA A 179 -6.47 19.89 -8.37
C ALA A 179 -6.37 19.61 -9.87
N ILE A 180 -5.51 18.66 -10.27
CA ILE A 180 -5.38 18.22 -11.66
C ILE A 180 -6.69 17.60 -12.16
N LEU A 181 -7.32 16.72 -11.38
CA LEU A 181 -8.60 16.10 -11.70
C LEU A 181 -9.69 17.14 -11.95
N ALA A 182 -9.82 18.13 -11.07
CA ALA A 182 -10.80 19.21 -11.22
C ALA A 182 -10.57 19.99 -12.52
N HIS A 183 -9.32 20.24 -12.89
CA HIS A 183 -8.96 20.92 -14.13
C HIS A 183 -9.29 20.07 -15.37
N GLU A 184 -8.89 18.79 -15.37
CA GLU A 184 -9.09 17.85 -16.48
C GLU A 184 -10.58 17.52 -16.69
N LEU A 185 -11.40 17.53 -15.64
CA LEU A 185 -12.86 17.41 -15.79
C LEU A 185 -13.53 18.71 -16.27
N ARG A 186 -13.04 19.89 -15.85
CA ARG A 186 -13.59 21.19 -16.28
C ARG A 186 -13.34 21.45 -17.76
N ASN A 187 -12.19 21.03 -18.29
CA ASN A 187 -11.79 21.27 -19.68
C ASN A 187 -12.79 20.73 -20.71
N PRO A 188 -13.21 19.44 -20.67
CA PRO A 188 -14.22 18.92 -21.60
C PRO A 188 -15.64 19.43 -21.31
N LEU A 189 -15.96 19.80 -20.05
CA LEU A 189 -17.27 20.32 -19.70
C LEU A 189 -17.56 21.70 -20.32
N ALA A 190 -16.56 22.56 -20.46
CA ALA A 190 -16.73 23.88 -21.05
C ALA A 190 -17.17 23.83 -22.52
N PRO A 191 -16.51 23.06 -23.44
CA PRO A 191 -16.96 22.88 -24.80
C PRO A 191 -18.34 22.22 -24.94
N LEU A 192 -18.65 21.24 -24.08
CA LEU A 192 -19.97 20.60 -24.03
C LEU A 192 -21.06 21.62 -23.71
N ARG A 193 -20.88 22.43 -22.65
CA ARG A 193 -21.82 23.49 -22.28
C ARG A 193 -22.01 24.51 -23.41
N ASN A 194 -20.90 24.93 -24.03
CA ASN A 194 -20.94 25.86 -25.15
C ASN A 194 -21.66 25.25 -26.36
N GLY A 195 -21.42 23.95 -26.68
CA GLY A 195 -22.10 23.21 -27.73
C GLY A 195 -23.61 23.16 -27.52
N VAL A 196 -24.06 22.82 -26.30
CA VAL A 196 -25.49 22.86 -25.93
C VAL A 196 -26.09 24.25 -26.14
N GLN A 197 -25.37 25.34 -25.76
CA GLN A 197 -25.83 26.70 -25.95
C GLN A 197 -25.96 27.07 -27.46
N ILE A 198 -25.01 26.61 -28.31
CA ILE A 198 -25.06 26.81 -29.75
C ILE A 198 -26.28 26.08 -30.34
N LEU A 199 -26.48 24.82 -29.99
CA LEU A 199 -27.64 24.02 -30.43
C LEU A 199 -28.96 24.65 -30.01
N LYS A 200 -29.09 25.18 -28.78
CA LYS A 200 -30.29 25.86 -28.32
C LYS A 200 -30.64 27.16 -29.09
N ARG A 201 -29.66 27.78 -29.73
CA ARG A 201 -29.85 29.04 -30.48
C ARG A 201 -30.08 28.84 -31.96
N GLN A 202 -29.86 27.63 -32.49
CA GLN A 202 -30.05 27.31 -33.91
C GLN A 202 -31.38 26.57 -34.10
N SER A 203 -32.19 27.05 -35.02
CA SER A 203 -33.51 26.47 -35.36
C SER A 203 -33.45 25.54 -36.57
N GLU A 204 -32.35 25.47 -37.31
CA GLU A 204 -32.20 24.67 -38.53
C GLU A 204 -30.99 23.75 -38.48
N VAL A 205 -31.14 22.52 -38.99
CA VAL A 205 -30.08 21.51 -39.09
C VAL A 205 -29.12 21.86 -40.22
N GLY A 206 -28.00 22.47 -39.92
CA GLY A 206 -26.96 22.85 -40.89
C GLY A 206 -25.59 22.29 -40.53
N PRO A 207 -24.55 22.48 -41.40
CA PRO A 207 -23.19 21.96 -41.18
C PRO A 207 -22.56 22.37 -39.82
N ALA A 208 -22.98 23.48 -39.26
CA ALA A 208 -22.55 23.98 -37.96
C ALA A 208 -23.04 23.08 -36.81
N ILE A 209 -24.25 22.52 -36.91
CA ILE A 209 -24.80 21.58 -35.93
C ILE A 209 -23.99 20.28 -35.92
N SER A 210 -23.73 19.70 -37.11
CA SER A 210 -22.93 18.46 -37.24
C SER A 210 -21.54 18.63 -36.63
N LYS A 211 -20.87 19.76 -36.88
CA LYS A 211 -19.55 20.06 -36.29
C LYS A 211 -19.63 20.22 -34.78
N THR A 212 -20.68 20.85 -34.27
CA THR A 212 -20.90 21.05 -32.83
C THR A 212 -21.17 19.71 -32.13
N VAL A 213 -22.04 18.86 -32.69
CA VAL A 213 -22.33 17.51 -32.16
C VAL A 213 -21.08 16.66 -32.15
N SER A 214 -20.29 16.63 -33.23
CA SER A 214 -19.02 15.89 -33.28
C SER A 214 -18.00 16.38 -32.27
N MET A 215 -17.97 17.68 -31.98
CA MET A 215 -17.13 18.24 -30.92
C MET A 215 -17.60 17.77 -29.55
N MET A 216 -18.90 17.81 -29.28
CA MET A 216 -19.48 17.36 -28.01
C MET A 216 -19.22 15.88 -27.76
N ASP A 217 -19.39 15.05 -28.78
CA ASP A 217 -19.17 13.61 -28.74
C ASP A 217 -17.71 13.28 -28.36
N ARG A 218 -16.75 13.92 -29.01
CA ARG A 218 -15.31 13.76 -28.64
C ARG A 218 -15.02 14.16 -27.19
N GLN A 219 -15.65 15.24 -26.69
CA GLN A 219 -15.44 15.69 -25.31
C GLN A 219 -16.11 14.75 -24.30
N LEU A 220 -17.27 14.20 -24.64
CA LEU A 220 -17.98 13.22 -23.82
C LEU A 220 -17.17 11.90 -23.73
N THR A 221 -16.69 11.39 -24.86
CA THR A 221 -15.82 10.21 -24.91
C THR A 221 -14.56 10.40 -24.07
N HIS A 222 -13.96 11.58 -24.12
CA HIS A 222 -12.82 11.90 -23.29
C HIS A 222 -13.15 11.92 -21.79
N LEU A 223 -14.30 12.49 -21.41
CA LEU A 223 -14.79 12.50 -20.03
C LEU A 223 -15.04 11.08 -19.49
N VAL A 224 -15.73 10.25 -20.25
CA VAL A 224 -16.01 8.86 -19.87
C VAL A 224 -14.70 8.13 -19.59
N ARG A 225 -13.71 8.26 -20.48
CA ARG A 225 -12.40 7.64 -20.31
C ARG A 225 -11.66 8.12 -19.04
N LEU A 226 -11.73 9.43 -18.74
CA LEU A 226 -11.13 9.97 -17.51
C LEU A 226 -11.78 9.39 -16.24
N VAL A 227 -13.11 9.23 -16.27
CA VAL A 227 -13.86 8.63 -15.14
C VAL A 227 -13.50 7.15 -14.97
N ASP A 228 -13.43 6.40 -16.07
CA ASP A 228 -13.08 4.99 -16.06
C ASP A 228 -11.65 4.75 -15.56
N ASP A 229 -10.67 5.52 -16.03
CA ASP A 229 -9.30 5.48 -15.56
C ASP A 229 -9.22 5.76 -14.04
N LEU A 230 -10.02 6.71 -13.53
CA LEU A 230 -10.09 7.04 -12.10
C LEU A 230 -10.70 5.89 -11.27
N LEU A 231 -11.76 5.27 -11.78
CA LEU A 231 -12.41 4.13 -11.14
C LEU A 231 -11.45 2.92 -11.09
N ASP A 232 -10.71 2.67 -12.18
CA ASP A 232 -9.70 1.62 -12.22
C ASP A 232 -8.59 1.84 -11.19
N VAL A 233 -8.05 3.06 -11.08
CA VAL A 233 -7.07 3.42 -10.02
C VAL A 233 -7.64 3.19 -8.63
N SER A 234 -8.90 3.60 -8.38
CA SER A 234 -9.55 3.37 -7.10
C SER A 234 -9.71 1.88 -6.76
N ARG A 235 -10.00 1.03 -7.75
CA ARG A 235 -10.11 -0.43 -7.59
C ARG A 235 -8.76 -1.08 -7.34
N ILE A 236 -7.73 -0.65 -8.09
CA ILE A 236 -6.35 -1.11 -7.94
C ILE A 236 -5.83 -0.80 -6.54
N THR A 237 -5.98 0.45 -6.09
CA THR A 237 -5.50 0.90 -4.77
C THR A 237 -6.15 0.14 -3.61
N ARG A 238 -7.39 -0.34 -3.81
CA ARG A 238 -8.13 -1.15 -2.82
C ARG A 238 -7.92 -2.67 -2.99
N GLY A 239 -7.09 -3.11 -3.93
CA GLY A 239 -6.86 -4.53 -4.24
C GLY A 239 -8.11 -5.28 -4.73
N LYS A 240 -9.07 -4.57 -5.36
CA LYS A 240 -10.37 -5.11 -5.79
C LYS A 240 -10.49 -5.31 -7.31
N LEU A 241 -9.41 -5.08 -8.05
CA LEU A 241 -9.42 -5.35 -9.50
C LEU A 241 -9.13 -6.84 -9.73
N GLU A 242 -10.07 -7.58 -10.30
CA GLU A 242 -9.93 -8.97 -10.70
C GLU A 242 -9.86 -9.07 -12.23
N LEU A 243 -8.90 -9.83 -12.76
CA LEU A 243 -8.75 -10.08 -14.18
C LEU A 243 -9.62 -11.26 -14.64
N ARG A 244 -10.20 -11.15 -15.82
CA ARG A 244 -10.92 -12.22 -16.53
C ARG A 244 -10.00 -12.88 -17.53
N ARG A 245 -9.02 -13.62 -17.04
CA ARG A 245 -8.04 -14.27 -17.90
C ARG A 245 -8.64 -15.39 -18.70
N ARG A 246 -8.28 -15.44 -19.99
CA ARG A 246 -8.54 -16.55 -20.91
C ARG A 246 -7.40 -16.71 -21.89
N LYS A 247 -7.26 -17.89 -22.47
CA LYS A 247 -6.27 -18.11 -23.53
C LYS A 247 -6.75 -17.47 -24.83
N LEU A 248 -5.96 -16.57 -25.38
CA LEU A 248 -6.28 -15.80 -26.58
C LEU A 248 -5.02 -15.54 -27.40
N LEU A 249 -5.22 -15.24 -28.69
CA LEU A 249 -4.16 -14.77 -29.57
C LEU A 249 -3.84 -13.31 -29.27
N LEU A 250 -2.57 -13.01 -29.05
CA LEU A 250 -2.14 -11.64 -28.73
C LEU A 250 -2.39 -10.66 -29.88
N THR A 251 -2.39 -11.15 -31.13
CA THR A 251 -2.75 -10.38 -32.32
C THR A 251 -4.17 -9.83 -32.26
N GLU A 252 -5.16 -10.55 -31.73
CA GLU A 252 -6.53 -10.10 -31.58
C GLU A 252 -6.63 -8.86 -30.68
N VAL A 253 -5.86 -8.87 -29.57
CA VAL A 253 -5.78 -7.74 -28.63
C VAL A 253 -5.12 -6.53 -29.29
N LEU A 254 -4.02 -6.75 -30.01
CA LEU A 254 -3.30 -5.68 -30.70
C LEU A 254 -4.14 -5.07 -31.80
N ASP A 255 -4.87 -5.87 -32.57
CA ASP A 255 -5.79 -5.38 -33.61
C ASP A 255 -6.90 -4.50 -32.99
N SER A 256 -7.48 -4.91 -31.87
CA SER A 256 -8.47 -4.12 -31.12
C SER A 256 -7.88 -2.78 -30.61
N ALA A 257 -6.66 -2.80 -30.08
CA ALA A 257 -5.99 -1.59 -29.61
C ALA A 257 -5.66 -0.63 -30.76
N VAL A 258 -5.21 -1.17 -31.90
CA VAL A 258 -4.93 -0.38 -33.12
C VAL A 258 -6.21 0.25 -33.65
N GLU A 259 -7.30 -0.52 -33.76
CA GLU A 259 -8.58 -0.01 -34.26
C GLU A 259 -9.10 1.14 -33.41
N SER A 260 -9.05 0.99 -32.06
CA SER A 260 -9.50 2.03 -31.13
C SER A 260 -8.67 3.32 -31.16
N THR A 261 -7.43 3.27 -31.66
CA THR A 261 -6.49 4.41 -31.68
C THR A 261 -6.27 4.98 -33.07
N ARG A 262 -6.68 4.26 -34.13
CA ARG A 262 -6.47 4.60 -35.54
C ARG A 262 -6.88 6.03 -35.87
N ALA A 263 -8.11 6.41 -35.51
CA ALA A 263 -8.65 7.74 -35.81
C ALA A 263 -7.80 8.87 -35.21
N PHE A 264 -7.18 8.66 -34.05
CA PHE A 264 -6.30 9.65 -33.41
C PHE A 264 -4.95 9.73 -34.11
N ILE A 265 -4.37 8.61 -34.49
CA ILE A 265 -3.10 8.52 -35.24
C ILE A 265 -3.22 9.20 -36.62
N GLU A 266 -4.33 8.94 -37.34
CA GLU A 266 -4.62 9.53 -38.64
C GLU A 266 -4.89 11.05 -38.56
N LEU A 267 -5.59 11.50 -37.50
CA LEU A 267 -5.88 12.93 -37.28
C LEU A 267 -4.60 13.77 -37.17
N HIS A 268 -3.55 13.21 -36.61
CA HIS A 268 -2.22 13.85 -36.47
C HIS A 268 -1.26 13.48 -37.60
N HIS A 269 -1.75 12.83 -38.66
CA HIS A 269 -0.99 12.46 -39.87
C HIS A 269 0.28 11.63 -39.58
N HIS A 270 0.28 10.82 -38.50
CA HIS A 270 1.43 9.98 -38.15
C HIS A 270 1.59 8.82 -39.15
N GLU A 271 2.85 8.50 -39.49
CA GLU A 271 3.19 7.28 -40.20
C GLU A 271 3.14 6.12 -39.18
N PHE A 272 2.16 5.21 -39.33
CA PHE A 272 1.99 4.07 -38.43
C PHE A 272 2.50 2.78 -39.07
N LYS A 273 3.47 2.12 -38.44
CA LYS A 273 4.09 0.87 -38.90
C LYS A 273 3.78 -0.28 -37.94
N ILE A 274 3.44 -1.45 -38.50
CA ILE A 274 3.19 -2.68 -37.75
C ILE A 274 4.21 -3.73 -38.20
N ASP A 275 5.08 -4.20 -37.29
CA ASP A 275 6.08 -5.26 -37.52
C ASP A 275 5.77 -6.46 -36.63
N ILE A 276 4.94 -7.39 -37.14
CA ILE A 276 4.57 -8.63 -36.45
C ILE A 276 5.40 -9.77 -37.02
N ARG A 277 6.37 -10.25 -36.24
CA ARG A 277 7.26 -11.38 -36.62
C ARG A 277 6.69 -12.73 -36.25
N SER A 278 5.84 -12.80 -35.21
CA SER A 278 5.21 -14.02 -34.74
C SER A 278 3.72 -13.81 -34.50
N ARG A 279 2.85 -14.49 -35.27
CA ARG A 279 1.38 -14.26 -35.24
C ARG A 279 0.65 -15.17 -34.24
N ASP A 280 1.18 -16.36 -33.97
CA ASP A 280 0.47 -17.41 -33.22
C ASP A 280 0.87 -17.42 -31.73
N LEU A 281 1.08 -16.23 -31.15
CA LEU A 281 1.47 -16.10 -29.73
C LEU A 281 0.23 -16.12 -28.85
N LEU A 282 0.12 -17.19 -28.05
CA LEU A 282 -0.94 -17.35 -27.06
C LEU A 282 -0.53 -16.78 -25.71
N VAL A 283 -1.43 -16.04 -25.08
CA VAL A 283 -1.29 -15.54 -23.71
C VAL A 283 -2.52 -15.90 -22.88
N ASP A 284 -2.35 -16.07 -21.57
CA ASP A 284 -3.46 -16.21 -20.62
C ASP A 284 -3.77 -14.83 -20.01
N ALA A 285 -4.74 -14.13 -20.58
CA ALA A 285 -4.94 -12.73 -20.31
C ALA A 285 -6.41 -12.29 -20.35
N ASP A 286 -6.68 -11.15 -19.75
CA ASP A 286 -7.94 -10.40 -19.91
C ASP A 286 -7.83 -9.53 -21.17
N PRO A 287 -8.61 -9.83 -22.23
CA PRO A 287 -8.49 -9.15 -23.52
C PRO A 287 -8.77 -7.65 -23.43
N ASP A 288 -9.78 -7.25 -22.64
CA ASP A 288 -10.20 -5.85 -22.52
C ASP A 288 -9.12 -5.03 -21.81
N ARG A 289 -8.51 -5.61 -20.77
CA ARG A 289 -7.44 -4.97 -20.00
C ARG A 289 -6.13 -4.89 -20.77
N LEU A 290 -5.78 -5.91 -21.54
CA LEU A 290 -4.60 -5.83 -22.42
C LEU A 290 -4.82 -4.87 -23.58
N ALA A 291 -6.01 -4.82 -24.19
CA ALA A 291 -6.34 -3.81 -25.19
C ALA A 291 -6.20 -2.39 -24.61
N GLN A 292 -6.65 -2.16 -23.38
CA GLN A 292 -6.47 -0.89 -22.65
C GLN A 292 -4.96 -0.55 -22.46
N VAL A 293 -4.12 -1.54 -22.13
CA VAL A 293 -2.65 -1.35 -22.03
C VAL A 293 -2.07 -0.83 -23.35
N PHE A 294 -2.32 -1.52 -24.45
CA PHE A 294 -1.72 -1.15 -25.75
C PHE A 294 -2.35 0.12 -26.34
N SER A 295 -3.65 0.35 -26.16
CA SER A 295 -4.29 1.62 -26.53
C SER A 295 -3.67 2.81 -25.78
N ASN A 296 -3.39 2.67 -24.48
CA ASN A 296 -2.74 3.71 -23.70
C ASN A 296 -1.30 3.99 -24.20
N LEU A 297 -0.55 2.96 -24.57
CA LEU A 297 0.81 3.13 -25.11
C LEU A 297 0.77 3.80 -26.50
N LEU A 298 -0.13 3.37 -27.39
CA LEU A 298 -0.29 3.93 -28.73
C LEU A 298 -0.77 5.39 -28.70
N LEU A 299 -1.74 5.71 -27.83
CA LEU A 299 -2.20 7.09 -27.64
C LEU A 299 -1.14 8.00 -27.06
N ASN A 300 -0.30 7.49 -26.14
CA ASN A 300 0.83 8.24 -25.65
C ASN A 300 1.85 8.49 -26.75
N ALA A 301 2.22 7.49 -27.54
CA ALA A 301 3.09 7.66 -28.69
C ALA A 301 2.55 8.73 -29.64
N ALA A 302 1.26 8.67 -30.01
CA ALA A 302 0.64 9.65 -30.89
C ALA A 302 0.54 11.06 -30.29
N LYS A 303 0.37 11.18 -28.98
CA LYS A 303 0.30 12.47 -28.28
C LYS A 303 1.66 13.17 -28.14
N TYR A 304 2.73 12.38 -27.92
CA TYR A 304 4.06 12.91 -27.66
C TYR A 304 4.97 12.94 -28.90
N THR A 305 4.43 12.58 -30.05
CA THR A 305 5.07 12.71 -31.38
C THR A 305 4.53 13.95 -32.08
N ASP A 306 5.39 14.67 -32.80
CA ASP A 306 4.97 15.81 -33.62
C ASP A 306 4.14 15.33 -34.82
N ASP A 307 3.20 16.16 -35.31
CA ASP A 307 2.35 15.85 -36.45
C ASP A 307 3.22 15.37 -37.66
N GLY A 308 2.83 14.24 -38.24
CA GLY A 308 3.60 13.61 -39.34
C GLY A 308 4.77 12.72 -38.88
N GLY A 309 4.96 12.52 -37.56
CA GLY A 309 6.00 11.63 -37.05
C GLY A 309 5.67 10.13 -37.25
N CYS A 310 6.59 9.27 -36.84
CA CYS A 310 6.50 7.82 -37.06
C CYS A 310 6.26 7.09 -35.74
N ILE A 311 5.29 6.15 -35.74
CA ILE A 311 4.97 5.27 -34.62
C ILE A 311 5.08 3.84 -35.13
N THR A 312 5.78 2.97 -34.39
CA THR A 312 5.97 1.57 -34.75
C THR A 312 5.45 0.66 -33.63
N LEU A 313 4.54 -0.27 -33.96
CA LEU A 313 4.12 -1.36 -33.09
C LEU A 313 4.82 -2.64 -33.55
N SER A 314 5.59 -3.29 -32.69
CA SER A 314 6.25 -4.55 -33.03
C SER A 314 5.85 -5.67 -32.06
N LEU A 315 5.77 -6.90 -32.60
CA LEU A 315 5.49 -8.11 -31.85
C LEU A 315 6.53 -9.17 -32.21
N ASP A 316 7.22 -9.68 -31.20
CA ASP A 316 8.22 -10.74 -31.29
C ASP A 316 8.10 -11.68 -30.09
N HIS A 317 8.90 -12.71 -29.98
CA HIS A 317 8.98 -13.57 -28.81
C HIS A 317 10.42 -13.98 -28.52
N GLU A 318 10.74 -14.15 -27.25
CA GLU A 318 12.03 -14.59 -26.77
C GLU A 318 11.87 -15.36 -25.45
N SER A 319 12.56 -16.49 -25.31
CA SER A 319 12.66 -17.24 -24.04
C SER A 319 11.32 -17.58 -23.36
N GLY A 320 10.26 -17.82 -24.14
CA GLY A 320 8.94 -18.15 -23.61
C GLY A 320 8.08 -16.94 -23.22
N GLU A 321 8.50 -15.73 -23.59
CA GLU A 321 7.74 -14.50 -23.42
C GLU A 321 7.40 -13.87 -24.78
N ALA A 322 6.21 -13.28 -24.89
CA ALA A 322 5.87 -12.36 -25.98
C ALA A 322 6.46 -10.98 -25.66
N ILE A 323 7.07 -10.36 -26.65
CA ILE A 323 7.68 -9.03 -26.56
C ILE A 323 6.92 -8.09 -27.48
N ILE A 324 6.22 -7.12 -26.90
CA ILE A 324 5.49 -6.09 -27.62
C ILE A 324 6.17 -4.76 -27.38
N ALA A 325 6.53 -4.05 -28.43
CA ALA A 325 7.12 -2.72 -28.30
C ALA A 325 6.33 -1.68 -29.10
N VAL A 326 6.06 -0.55 -28.45
CA VAL A 326 5.55 0.67 -29.08
C VAL A 326 6.69 1.68 -29.08
N GLU A 327 7.10 2.12 -30.25
CA GLU A 327 8.21 3.05 -30.45
C GLU A 327 7.73 4.27 -31.21
N ASP A 328 8.16 5.45 -30.77
CA ASP A 328 7.89 6.73 -31.40
C ASP A 328 9.19 7.51 -31.65
N ASN A 329 9.14 8.46 -32.57
CA ASN A 329 10.23 9.40 -32.84
C ASN A 329 9.92 10.81 -32.29
N GLY A 330 9.15 10.89 -31.20
CA GLY A 330 8.69 12.14 -30.61
C GLY A 330 9.69 12.81 -29.68
N VAL A 331 9.16 13.52 -28.68
CA VAL A 331 9.95 14.38 -27.77
C VAL A 331 10.93 13.65 -26.88
N GLY A 332 10.80 12.32 -26.74
CA GLY A 332 11.65 11.50 -25.87
C GLY A 332 11.45 11.74 -24.38
N ILE A 333 12.20 10.99 -23.57
CA ILE A 333 12.10 11.00 -22.11
C ILE A 333 13.49 11.30 -21.52
N PRO A 334 13.64 12.32 -20.66
CA PRO A 334 14.89 12.57 -19.95
C PRO A 334 15.30 11.37 -19.09
N PRO A 335 16.59 11.01 -18.99
CA PRO A 335 17.05 9.83 -18.25
C PRO A 335 16.57 9.79 -16.79
N GLN A 336 16.51 10.95 -16.11
CA GLN A 336 16.06 11.04 -14.72
C GLN A 336 14.56 10.75 -14.53
N ALA A 337 13.78 10.77 -15.61
CA ALA A 337 12.34 10.55 -15.60
C ALA A 337 11.94 9.13 -16.02
N LEU A 338 12.83 8.31 -16.61
CA LEU A 338 12.51 6.98 -17.14
C LEU A 338 11.89 6.02 -16.12
N GLU A 339 12.34 6.05 -14.87
CA GLU A 339 11.72 5.24 -13.80
C GLU A 339 10.41 5.84 -13.30
N ARG A 340 10.33 7.17 -13.30
CA ARG A 340 9.20 7.91 -12.74
C ARG A 340 8.02 8.07 -13.68
N VAL A 341 8.15 7.82 -14.99
CA VAL A 341 7.04 7.94 -15.96
C VAL A 341 5.88 6.97 -15.65
N PHE A 342 6.14 5.92 -14.90
CA PHE A 342 5.13 4.97 -14.44
C PHE A 342 4.55 5.29 -13.06
N ASP A 343 5.03 6.33 -12.39
CA ASP A 343 4.46 6.73 -11.10
C ASP A 343 3.09 7.37 -11.33
N MET A 344 2.16 7.16 -10.39
CA MET A 344 0.85 7.79 -10.46
C MET A 344 1.02 9.31 -10.45
N PHE A 345 0.27 9.98 -11.36
CA PHE A 345 0.25 11.44 -11.50
C PHE A 345 1.57 12.06 -11.98
N ALA A 346 2.51 11.24 -12.43
CA ALA A 346 3.73 11.74 -13.03
C ALA A 346 3.44 12.42 -14.36
N GLN A 347 3.84 13.67 -14.47
CA GLN A 347 3.80 14.45 -15.71
C GLN A 347 5.19 15.05 -15.96
N LEU A 348 5.71 14.91 -17.18
CA LEU A 348 6.90 15.64 -17.60
C LEU A 348 6.49 17.07 -17.92
N ARG A 349 7.05 18.04 -17.20
CA ARG A 349 6.84 19.46 -17.51
C ARG A 349 7.35 19.74 -18.92
N SER A 350 6.46 20.12 -19.81
CA SER A 350 6.76 20.56 -21.17
C SER A 350 6.22 21.97 -21.32
N ASP A 351 6.95 22.83 -22.04
CA ASP A 351 6.51 24.20 -22.36
C ASP A 351 5.33 24.22 -23.34
N ASP A 352 4.98 23.08 -23.95
CA ASP A 352 3.86 22.94 -24.87
C ASP A 352 2.60 22.48 -24.13
N VAL A 353 1.61 23.37 -24.04
CA VAL A 353 0.31 23.16 -23.35
C VAL A 353 -0.46 21.95 -23.89
N ARG A 354 -0.29 21.58 -25.18
CA ARG A 354 -0.97 20.41 -25.77
C ARG A 354 -0.44 19.09 -25.20
N ARG A 355 0.82 19.06 -24.77
CA ARG A 355 1.51 17.85 -24.27
C ARG A 355 1.34 17.65 -22.76
N THR A 356 0.83 18.67 -22.06
CA THR A 356 0.60 18.63 -20.61
C THR A 356 -0.79 18.08 -20.25
N GLN A 357 -1.68 17.81 -21.23
CA GLN A 357 -3.03 17.29 -20.97
C GLN A 357 -3.03 15.82 -20.56
N GLY A 358 -3.72 15.50 -19.46
CA GLY A 358 -4.00 14.14 -18.96
C GLY A 358 -3.73 14.02 -17.47
N LEU A 359 -4.29 13.01 -16.82
CA LEU A 359 -4.18 12.82 -15.36
C LEU A 359 -2.85 12.21 -14.89
N GLY A 360 -1.95 11.81 -15.82
CA GLY A 360 -0.73 11.07 -15.46
C GLY A 360 -1.01 9.67 -14.90
N ILE A 361 -2.16 9.09 -15.25
CA ILE A 361 -2.63 7.79 -14.78
C ILE A 361 -2.30 6.67 -15.78
N GLY A 362 -2.33 6.95 -17.08
CA GLY A 362 -2.28 5.94 -18.13
C GLY A 362 -1.09 4.99 -18.04
N LEU A 363 0.14 5.49 -17.82
CA LEU A 363 1.33 4.64 -17.71
C LEU A 363 1.39 3.87 -16.38
N SER A 364 0.91 4.43 -15.28
CA SER A 364 0.82 3.70 -14.01
C SER A 364 -0.20 2.55 -14.09
N LEU A 365 -1.31 2.77 -14.79
CA LEU A 365 -2.31 1.75 -15.09
C LEU A 365 -1.71 0.65 -16.00
N VAL A 366 -0.95 1.02 -17.04
CA VAL A 366 -0.21 0.08 -17.89
C VAL A 366 0.71 -0.81 -17.05
N ARG A 367 1.54 -0.24 -16.17
CA ARG A 367 2.44 -1.02 -15.29
C ARG A 367 1.64 -2.00 -14.42
N THR A 368 0.58 -1.55 -13.79
CA THR A 368 -0.23 -2.39 -12.89
C THR A 368 -0.93 -3.52 -13.64
N LEU A 369 -1.59 -3.21 -14.76
CA LEU A 369 -2.27 -4.22 -15.57
C LEU A 369 -1.30 -5.26 -16.13
N VAL A 370 -0.13 -4.84 -16.62
CA VAL A 370 0.91 -5.77 -17.10
C VAL A 370 1.42 -6.66 -15.97
N GLN A 371 1.67 -6.11 -14.77
CA GLN A 371 2.06 -6.88 -13.60
C GLN A 371 0.99 -7.87 -13.16
N MET A 372 -0.28 -7.49 -13.22
CA MET A 372 -1.40 -8.39 -12.95
C MET A 372 -1.51 -9.53 -13.97
N HIS A 373 -0.92 -9.41 -15.15
CA HIS A 373 -0.77 -10.47 -16.16
C HIS A 373 0.59 -11.20 -16.08
N ASP A 374 1.27 -11.11 -14.93
CA ASP A 374 2.59 -11.72 -14.68
C ASP A 374 3.68 -11.24 -15.64
N GLY A 375 3.46 -10.07 -16.27
CA GLY A 375 4.36 -9.46 -17.22
C GLY A 375 5.21 -8.33 -16.63
N THR A 376 6.02 -7.74 -17.51
CA THR A 376 6.85 -6.57 -17.18
C THR A 376 6.73 -5.50 -18.26
N VAL A 377 6.82 -4.21 -17.86
CA VAL A 377 6.90 -3.09 -18.79
C VAL A 377 8.13 -2.23 -18.50
N ARG A 378 8.80 -1.79 -19.56
CA ARG A 378 9.98 -0.91 -19.48
C ARG A 378 9.86 0.23 -20.48
N ALA A 379 10.36 1.40 -20.09
CA ALA A 379 10.54 2.54 -20.96
C ALA A 379 12.03 2.70 -21.29
N PHE A 380 12.31 3.03 -22.54
CA PHE A 380 13.65 3.39 -23.01
C PHE A 380 13.55 4.66 -23.86
N SER A 381 14.52 5.56 -23.70
CA SER A 381 14.70 6.73 -24.54
C SER A 381 16.16 7.16 -24.47
N GLU A 382 16.72 7.60 -25.61
CA GLU A 382 18.07 8.17 -25.67
C GLU A 382 18.12 9.62 -25.17
N GLY A 383 16.97 10.18 -24.76
CA GLY A 383 16.85 11.55 -24.26
C GLY A 383 15.86 12.39 -25.04
N SER A 384 15.82 13.69 -24.71
CA SER A 384 14.88 14.63 -25.33
C SER A 384 15.12 14.76 -26.85
N GLY A 385 14.02 14.68 -27.62
CA GLY A 385 14.04 14.75 -29.10
C GLY A 385 14.50 13.46 -29.79
N ARG A 386 14.64 12.35 -29.06
CA ARG A 386 15.07 11.05 -29.59
C ARG A 386 14.00 9.99 -29.58
N GLY A 387 12.75 10.37 -29.32
CA GLY A 387 11.63 9.45 -29.18
C GLY A 387 11.71 8.57 -27.95
N ALA A 388 10.75 7.68 -27.83
CA ALA A 388 10.68 6.72 -26.75
C ALA A 388 10.25 5.34 -27.25
N ARG A 389 10.64 4.29 -26.51
CA ARG A 389 10.23 2.92 -26.74
C ARG A 389 9.70 2.34 -25.43
N PHE A 390 8.44 1.87 -25.45
CA PHE A 390 7.83 1.12 -24.35
C PHE A 390 7.75 -0.35 -24.73
N THR A 391 8.37 -1.21 -23.93
CA THR A 391 8.42 -2.65 -24.16
C THR A 391 7.63 -3.38 -23.08
N VAL A 392 6.63 -4.15 -23.48
CA VAL A 392 5.83 -5.04 -22.63
C VAL A 392 6.28 -6.47 -22.90
N ARG A 393 6.52 -7.25 -21.84
CA ARG A 393 6.80 -8.69 -21.88
C ARG A 393 5.68 -9.43 -21.16
N LEU A 394 5.13 -10.45 -21.79
CA LEU A 394 4.06 -11.27 -21.24
C LEU A 394 4.42 -12.76 -21.37
N PRO A 395 4.15 -13.59 -20.35
CA PRO A 395 4.40 -15.02 -20.43
C PRO A 395 3.50 -15.66 -21.49
N LEU A 396 4.07 -16.54 -22.34
CA LEU A 396 3.33 -17.30 -23.32
C LEU A 396 2.55 -18.44 -22.64
N ALA A 397 1.31 -18.64 -23.06
CA ALA A 397 0.47 -19.73 -22.60
C ALA A 397 0.63 -20.97 -23.48
N LEU A 398 0.67 -22.16 -22.87
CA LEU A 398 0.67 -23.43 -23.58
C LEU A 398 -0.77 -23.97 -23.71
N GLY A 399 -1.12 -24.51 -24.87
CA GLY A 399 -2.39 -25.23 -25.10
C GLY A 399 -3.29 -24.63 -26.17
N PRO A 400 -4.45 -25.25 -26.48
CA PRO A 400 -5.35 -24.78 -27.53
C PRO A 400 -6.04 -23.47 -27.17
N VAL A 401 -6.35 -22.67 -28.21
CA VAL A 401 -7.18 -21.44 -28.09
C VAL A 401 -8.58 -21.84 -27.64
N THR A 402 -9.10 -21.22 -26.59
CA THR A 402 -10.52 -21.29 -26.28
C THR A 402 -11.24 -20.20 -27.09
N SER A 403 -11.52 -20.50 -28.37
CA SER A 403 -12.30 -19.60 -29.23
C SER A 403 -13.77 -19.75 -28.89
N ASP A 404 -14.31 -18.79 -28.16
CA ASP A 404 -15.78 -18.54 -28.10
C ASP A 404 -16.17 -17.49 -29.16
N VAL A 405 -15.74 -17.68 -30.39
CA VAL A 405 -16.21 -16.84 -31.50
C VAL A 405 -16.95 -17.74 -32.48
N THR A 406 -18.20 -17.98 -32.18
CA THR A 406 -19.16 -18.32 -33.22
C THR A 406 -19.58 -17.02 -33.90
N ALA A 407 -18.99 -16.69 -35.05
CA ALA A 407 -19.57 -15.71 -35.97
C ALA A 407 -20.92 -16.25 -36.41
N ALA A 408 -21.99 -15.76 -35.79
CA ALA A 408 -23.34 -16.07 -36.22
C ALA A 408 -23.59 -15.41 -37.58
N PRO A 409 -24.28 -16.11 -38.55
CA PRO A 409 -24.62 -15.53 -39.81
C PRO A 409 -25.58 -14.35 -39.62
N VAL A 410 -25.44 -13.33 -40.46
CA VAL A 410 -26.29 -12.13 -40.49
C VAL A 410 -27.73 -12.57 -40.77
N ALA A 411 -28.53 -12.72 -39.71
CA ALA A 411 -29.96 -12.98 -39.84
C ALA A 411 -30.67 -11.68 -40.24
N ALA A 412 -31.71 -11.80 -41.10
CA ALA A 412 -32.49 -10.67 -41.55
C ALA A 412 -33.24 -10.03 -40.38
N ARG A 413 -33.05 -8.72 -40.16
CA ARG A 413 -33.70 -7.93 -39.10
C ARG A 413 -35.22 -8.08 -39.17
N LYS A 414 -35.85 -8.47 -38.07
CA LYS A 414 -37.30 -8.49 -37.91
C LYS A 414 -37.77 -7.09 -37.51
N ARG A 415 -38.35 -6.32 -38.45
CA ARG A 415 -38.91 -4.99 -38.17
C ARG A 415 -40.14 -5.09 -37.27
N GLY A 416 -40.28 -4.10 -36.35
CA GLY A 416 -41.46 -3.95 -35.48
C GLY A 416 -41.49 -4.85 -34.26
N GLN A 417 -40.34 -5.30 -33.75
CA GLN A 417 -40.26 -5.98 -32.46
C GLN A 417 -40.49 -5.01 -31.31
N ARG A 418 -41.24 -5.45 -30.28
CA ARG A 418 -41.54 -4.67 -29.08
C ARG A 418 -40.42 -4.82 -28.04
N VAL A 419 -39.92 -3.68 -27.59
CA VAL A 419 -38.81 -3.59 -26.61
C VAL A 419 -39.26 -2.79 -25.40
N LEU A 420 -39.03 -3.31 -24.19
CA LEU A 420 -39.25 -2.59 -22.94
C LEU A 420 -37.89 -2.16 -22.36
N VAL A 421 -37.76 -0.86 -22.09
CA VAL A 421 -36.58 -0.30 -21.44
C VAL A 421 -36.93 0.09 -19.98
N VAL A 422 -36.21 -0.45 -19.03
CA VAL A 422 -36.46 -0.25 -17.60
C VAL A 422 -35.24 0.38 -16.96
N ASP A 423 -35.37 1.60 -16.48
CA ASP A 423 -34.30 2.37 -15.82
C ASP A 423 -34.92 3.43 -14.91
N ASP A 424 -34.46 3.57 -13.68
CA ASP A 424 -34.94 4.59 -12.73
C ASP A 424 -34.48 6.01 -13.11
N ASN A 425 -33.46 6.11 -13.95
CA ASN A 425 -33.04 7.36 -14.58
C ASN A 425 -33.85 7.54 -15.90
N THR A 426 -34.86 8.40 -15.84
CA THR A 426 -35.75 8.67 -16.97
C THR A 426 -35.02 9.20 -18.22
N ASP A 427 -33.94 9.97 -18.05
CA ASP A 427 -33.13 10.48 -19.16
C ASP A 427 -32.35 9.33 -19.84
N ALA A 428 -31.83 8.38 -19.08
CA ALA A 428 -31.14 7.19 -19.58
C ALA A 428 -32.13 6.28 -20.32
N ALA A 429 -33.31 6.02 -19.74
CA ALA A 429 -34.39 5.25 -20.38
C ALA A 429 -34.84 5.87 -21.69
N THR A 430 -35.09 7.18 -21.70
CA THR A 430 -35.53 7.93 -22.91
C THR A 430 -34.45 7.90 -24.00
N SER A 431 -33.18 8.07 -23.62
CA SER A 431 -32.05 8.05 -24.55
C SER A 431 -31.91 6.68 -25.25
N LEU A 432 -32.00 5.59 -24.46
CA LEU A 432 -31.94 4.23 -25.00
C LEU A 432 -33.18 3.90 -25.87
N ALA A 433 -34.36 4.38 -25.45
CA ALA A 433 -35.59 4.22 -26.22
C ALA A 433 -35.48 4.88 -27.62
N LEU A 434 -35.00 6.13 -27.67
CA LEU A 434 -34.77 6.84 -28.94
C LEU A 434 -33.80 6.10 -29.87
N LEU A 435 -32.69 5.54 -29.31
CA LEU A 435 -31.73 4.76 -30.09
C LEU A 435 -32.39 3.49 -30.69
N LEU A 436 -33.27 2.82 -29.95
CA LEU A 436 -33.99 1.63 -30.40
C LEU A 436 -35.09 1.98 -31.42
N GLU A 437 -35.80 3.10 -31.24
CA GLU A 437 -36.79 3.60 -32.21
C GLU A 437 -36.13 3.94 -33.55
N MET A 438 -34.90 4.51 -33.55
CA MET A 438 -34.11 4.75 -34.77
C MET A 438 -33.71 3.46 -35.51
N GLU A 439 -33.70 2.32 -34.82
CA GLU A 439 -33.47 0.98 -35.40
C GLU A 439 -34.78 0.23 -35.73
N ASP A 440 -35.92 0.93 -35.84
CA ASP A 440 -37.24 0.42 -36.18
C ASP A 440 -37.89 -0.53 -35.14
N TYR A 441 -37.53 -0.39 -33.82
CA TYR A 441 -38.21 -1.09 -32.72
C TYR A 441 -39.40 -0.28 -32.20
N GLU A 442 -40.44 -0.96 -31.72
CA GLU A 442 -41.53 -0.36 -30.96
C GLU A 442 -41.15 -0.37 -29.48
N VAL A 443 -40.98 0.81 -28.84
CA VAL A 443 -40.39 0.91 -27.51
C VAL A 443 -41.38 1.41 -26.49
N CYS A 444 -41.37 0.78 -25.29
CA CYS A 444 -42.04 1.24 -24.10
C CYS A 444 -41.01 1.41 -22.98
N THR A 445 -41.23 2.35 -22.09
CA THR A 445 -40.32 2.59 -20.94
C THR A 445 -41.01 2.33 -19.62
N ALA A 446 -40.25 1.94 -18.59
CA ALA A 446 -40.70 1.81 -17.20
C ALA A 446 -39.61 2.36 -16.26
N VAL A 447 -40.02 2.98 -15.15
CA VAL A 447 -39.11 3.67 -14.23
C VAL A 447 -38.67 2.82 -13.01
N ASP A 448 -39.25 1.64 -12.84
CA ASP A 448 -38.90 0.67 -11.79
C ASP A 448 -39.37 -0.76 -12.12
N GLY A 449 -39.00 -1.68 -11.22
CA GLY A 449 -39.32 -3.10 -11.40
C GLY A 449 -40.82 -3.44 -11.29
N GLU A 450 -41.62 -2.67 -10.56
CA GLU A 450 -43.07 -2.92 -10.43
C GLU A 450 -43.78 -2.53 -11.73
N GLU A 451 -43.47 -1.34 -12.26
CA GLU A 451 -43.97 -0.88 -13.54
C GLU A 451 -43.48 -1.79 -14.69
N ALA A 452 -42.24 -2.27 -14.62
CA ALA A 452 -41.67 -3.20 -15.58
C ALA A 452 -42.48 -4.51 -15.69
N VAL A 453 -42.88 -5.10 -14.53
CA VAL A 453 -43.71 -6.31 -14.51
C VAL A 453 -45.10 -6.05 -15.11
N GLU A 454 -45.71 -4.90 -14.82
CA GLU A 454 -47.02 -4.54 -15.38
C GLU A 454 -46.94 -4.25 -16.90
N GLN A 455 -45.91 -3.50 -17.32
CA GLN A 455 -45.69 -3.25 -18.77
C GLN A 455 -45.35 -4.53 -19.53
N ALA A 456 -44.58 -5.44 -18.93
CA ALA A 456 -44.30 -6.74 -19.54
C ALA A 456 -45.59 -7.54 -19.81
N ARG A 457 -46.61 -7.41 -18.95
CA ARG A 457 -47.91 -8.07 -19.09
C ARG A 457 -48.79 -7.42 -20.16
N ILE A 458 -48.78 -6.07 -20.24
CA ILE A 458 -49.69 -5.32 -21.14
C ILE A 458 -49.10 -5.19 -22.56
N PHE A 459 -47.81 -4.80 -22.64
CA PHE A 459 -47.12 -4.51 -23.89
C PHE A 459 -46.58 -5.77 -24.59
N GLU A 460 -46.41 -6.89 -23.81
CA GLU A 460 -45.85 -8.17 -24.27
C GLU A 460 -44.57 -8.00 -25.10
N PRO A 461 -43.49 -7.42 -24.49
CA PRO A 461 -42.24 -7.18 -25.22
C PRO A 461 -41.55 -8.50 -25.59
N GLN A 462 -40.78 -8.48 -26.69
CA GLN A 462 -39.88 -9.59 -27.06
C GLN A 462 -38.51 -9.45 -26.42
N ILE A 463 -38.10 -8.20 -26.19
CA ILE A 463 -36.80 -7.86 -25.54
C ILE A 463 -37.06 -6.89 -24.39
N ILE A 464 -36.37 -7.09 -23.27
CA ILE A 464 -36.40 -6.17 -22.12
C ILE A 464 -34.96 -5.79 -21.78
N PHE A 465 -34.65 -4.50 -21.81
CA PHE A 465 -33.45 -3.95 -21.23
C PHE A 465 -33.75 -3.52 -19.77
N MET A 466 -33.10 -4.15 -18.79
CA MET A 466 -33.46 -4.04 -17.37
C MET A 466 -32.28 -3.54 -16.56
N ASP A 467 -32.39 -2.36 -15.91
CA ASP A 467 -31.45 -1.95 -14.89
C ASP A 467 -31.55 -2.86 -13.65
N LEU A 468 -30.41 -3.19 -13.06
CA LEU A 468 -30.36 -4.01 -11.85
C LEU A 468 -30.57 -3.20 -10.57
N ALA A 469 -30.12 -1.94 -10.54
CA ALA A 469 -30.06 -1.11 -9.33
C ALA A 469 -31.20 -0.06 -9.31
N MET A 470 -32.42 -0.51 -9.11
CA MET A 470 -33.60 0.36 -9.07
C MET A 470 -34.26 0.37 -7.67
N PRO A 471 -34.92 1.49 -7.28
CA PRO A 471 -35.71 1.58 -6.08
C PRO A 471 -36.96 0.69 -6.13
N ARG A 472 -37.59 0.45 -4.98
CA ARG A 472 -38.80 -0.36 -4.80
C ARG A 472 -38.58 -1.84 -5.16
N LEU A 473 -38.68 -2.23 -6.40
CA LEU A 473 -38.41 -3.57 -6.88
C LEU A 473 -37.17 -3.55 -7.77
N ASN A 474 -36.08 -4.20 -7.34
CA ASN A 474 -34.84 -4.26 -8.11
C ASN A 474 -34.98 -5.14 -9.37
N GLY A 475 -34.09 -4.93 -10.35
CA GLY A 475 -34.16 -5.60 -11.64
C GLY A 475 -34.08 -7.13 -11.58
N LEU A 476 -33.32 -7.70 -10.63
CA LEU A 476 -33.21 -9.15 -10.45
C LEU A 476 -34.54 -9.78 -10.02
N GLU A 477 -35.25 -9.13 -9.12
CA GLU A 477 -36.56 -9.61 -8.64
C GLU A 477 -37.65 -9.36 -9.70
N ALA A 478 -37.58 -8.22 -10.41
CA ALA A 478 -38.47 -7.93 -11.55
C ALA A 478 -38.31 -9.00 -12.63
N ALA A 479 -37.11 -9.39 -13.00
CA ALA A 479 -36.87 -10.45 -13.99
C ALA A 479 -37.47 -11.79 -13.56
N ARG A 480 -37.32 -12.20 -12.29
CA ARG A 480 -37.94 -13.42 -11.77
C ARG A 480 -39.46 -13.39 -11.89
N ARG A 481 -40.11 -12.26 -11.56
CA ARG A 481 -41.57 -12.10 -11.66
C ARG A 481 -42.03 -12.11 -13.12
N ILE A 482 -41.27 -11.47 -14.01
CA ILE A 482 -41.57 -11.49 -15.45
C ILE A 482 -41.47 -12.91 -16.03
N ARG A 483 -40.45 -13.68 -15.63
CA ARG A 483 -40.29 -15.10 -15.99
C ARG A 483 -41.43 -16.00 -15.48
N ALA A 484 -42.05 -15.62 -14.37
CA ALA A 484 -43.19 -16.35 -13.80
C ALA A 484 -44.55 -16.00 -14.48
N LEU A 485 -44.61 -14.97 -15.34
CA LEU A 485 -45.84 -14.62 -16.06
C LEU A 485 -46.19 -15.68 -17.09
N PRO A 486 -47.47 -16.01 -17.29
CA PRO A 486 -47.93 -16.92 -18.31
C PRO A 486 -47.86 -16.24 -19.69
N GLN A 487 -46.69 -16.28 -20.31
CA GLN A 487 -46.46 -15.68 -21.65
C GLN A 487 -46.40 -16.76 -22.74
N GLY A 488 -46.97 -16.46 -23.91
CA GLY A 488 -46.99 -17.39 -25.04
C GLY A 488 -45.67 -17.55 -25.80
N LYS A 489 -44.70 -16.62 -25.62
CA LYS A 489 -43.33 -16.67 -26.18
C LYS A 489 -42.31 -16.26 -25.11
N PRO A 490 -41.12 -16.86 -25.11
CA PRO A 490 -40.07 -16.47 -24.19
C PRO A 490 -39.58 -15.05 -24.48
N VAL A 491 -39.66 -14.15 -23.50
CA VAL A 491 -39.09 -12.80 -23.56
C VAL A 491 -37.57 -12.86 -23.33
N ARG A 492 -36.79 -12.12 -24.09
CA ARG A 492 -35.33 -11.98 -23.88
C ARG A 492 -35.07 -10.83 -22.91
N ILE A 493 -34.34 -11.07 -21.82
CA ILE A 493 -34.04 -10.06 -20.82
C ILE A 493 -32.53 -9.76 -20.82
N VAL A 494 -32.18 -8.51 -21.10
CA VAL A 494 -30.80 -7.98 -21.11
C VAL A 494 -30.60 -7.14 -19.88
N ALA A 495 -29.68 -7.54 -18.99
CA ALA A 495 -29.32 -6.76 -17.80
C ALA A 495 -28.51 -5.51 -18.20
N LEU A 496 -28.85 -4.35 -17.65
CA LEU A 496 -28.05 -3.13 -17.68
C LEU A 496 -27.32 -2.98 -16.36
N THR A 497 -25.98 -2.90 -16.39
CA THR A 497 -25.16 -2.86 -15.16
C THR A 497 -24.19 -1.68 -15.17
N GLY A 498 -24.04 -0.98 -14.04
CA GLY A 498 -23.09 0.13 -13.92
C GLY A 498 -21.61 -0.30 -13.85
N LEU A 499 -21.32 -1.55 -13.49
CA LEU A 499 -19.97 -1.99 -13.14
C LEU A 499 -19.50 -3.29 -13.82
N GLY A 500 -20.37 -4.02 -14.51
CA GLY A 500 -20.01 -5.24 -15.26
C GLY A 500 -19.29 -6.32 -14.42
N GLN A 501 -19.49 -6.37 -13.09
CA GLN A 501 -18.79 -7.31 -12.21
C GLN A 501 -19.21 -8.76 -12.47
N PRO A 502 -18.29 -9.76 -12.31
CA PRO A 502 -18.62 -11.17 -12.46
C PRO A 502 -19.76 -11.63 -11.54
N ALA A 503 -19.81 -11.09 -10.32
CA ALA A 503 -20.88 -11.36 -9.36
C ALA A 503 -22.24 -10.84 -9.84
N ASP A 504 -22.29 -9.74 -10.58
CA ASP A 504 -23.51 -9.19 -11.13
C ASP A 504 -24.00 -10.03 -12.31
N ARG A 505 -23.10 -10.51 -13.17
CA ARG A 505 -23.41 -11.44 -14.27
C ARG A 505 -23.98 -12.76 -13.76
N GLN A 506 -23.34 -13.34 -12.74
CA GLN A 506 -23.84 -14.59 -12.16
C GLN A 506 -25.20 -14.41 -11.49
N ARG A 507 -25.40 -13.26 -10.81
CA ARG A 507 -26.69 -12.94 -10.17
C ARG A 507 -27.79 -12.70 -11.21
N SER A 508 -27.50 -12.00 -12.32
CA SER A 508 -28.45 -11.77 -13.40
C SER A 508 -28.80 -13.06 -14.14
N HIS A 509 -27.82 -13.91 -14.41
CA HIS A 509 -28.06 -15.23 -15.01
C HIS A 509 -28.94 -16.11 -14.10
N ASN A 510 -28.64 -16.15 -12.79
CA ASN A 510 -29.44 -16.90 -11.81
C ASN A 510 -30.87 -16.34 -11.64
N ALA A 511 -31.09 -15.07 -12.00
CA ALA A 511 -32.40 -14.44 -12.03
C ALA A 511 -33.16 -14.68 -13.36
N GLY A 512 -32.54 -15.41 -14.30
CA GLY A 512 -33.14 -15.75 -15.59
C GLY A 512 -32.96 -14.68 -16.68
N MET A 513 -31.92 -13.82 -16.57
CA MET A 513 -31.57 -12.88 -17.63
C MET A 513 -30.64 -13.56 -18.66
N ASP A 514 -30.81 -13.24 -19.94
CA ASP A 514 -30.16 -13.91 -21.06
C ASP A 514 -28.81 -13.26 -21.40
N HIS A 515 -28.75 -11.93 -21.39
CA HIS A 515 -27.58 -11.14 -21.75
C HIS A 515 -27.37 -10.00 -20.76
N HIS A 516 -26.23 -9.29 -20.90
CA HIS A 516 -25.98 -8.07 -20.13
C HIS A 516 -25.18 -7.06 -20.93
N LEU A 517 -25.42 -5.78 -20.65
CA LEU A 517 -24.69 -4.62 -21.15
C LEU A 517 -24.20 -3.76 -19.98
N THR A 518 -23.08 -3.12 -20.14
CA THR A 518 -22.57 -2.14 -19.18
C THR A 518 -23.03 -0.73 -19.54
N LYS A 519 -23.47 0.04 -18.55
CA LYS A 519 -23.78 1.46 -18.70
C LYS A 519 -22.46 2.30 -18.69
N PRO A 520 -22.33 3.33 -19.55
CA PRO A 520 -23.32 3.78 -20.53
C PRO A 520 -23.38 2.85 -21.75
N VAL A 521 -24.60 2.57 -22.26
CA VAL A 521 -24.80 1.68 -23.41
C VAL A 521 -24.35 2.39 -24.67
N SER A 522 -23.31 1.87 -25.33
CA SER A 522 -22.91 2.37 -26.66
C SER A 522 -23.77 1.77 -27.78
N LEU A 523 -23.87 2.49 -28.90
CA LEU A 523 -24.63 2.02 -30.05
C LEU A 523 -24.08 0.70 -30.61
N ASP A 524 -22.74 0.55 -30.64
CA ASP A 524 -22.10 -0.68 -31.13
C ASP A 524 -22.38 -1.89 -30.22
N ALA A 525 -22.32 -1.70 -28.87
CA ALA A 525 -22.64 -2.74 -27.91
C ALA A 525 -24.13 -3.13 -27.99
N LEU A 526 -25.02 -2.15 -28.14
CA LEU A 526 -26.45 -2.37 -28.33
C LEU A 526 -26.70 -3.19 -29.60
N GLN A 527 -26.13 -2.78 -30.74
CA GLN A 527 -26.28 -3.49 -32.03
C GLN A 527 -25.70 -4.90 -31.98
N SER A 528 -24.57 -5.12 -31.27
CA SER A 528 -23.99 -6.45 -31.09
C SER A 528 -24.93 -7.40 -30.34
N VAL A 529 -25.51 -6.94 -29.23
CA VAL A 529 -26.48 -7.74 -28.46
C VAL A 529 -27.75 -8.00 -29.26
N LEU A 530 -28.30 -6.99 -29.96
CA LEU A 530 -29.47 -7.17 -30.81
C LEU A 530 -29.25 -8.20 -31.92
N ARG A 531 -28.06 -8.20 -32.56
CA ARG A 531 -27.70 -9.23 -33.58
C ARG A 531 -27.67 -10.63 -32.97
N THR A 532 -27.16 -10.77 -31.76
CA THR A 532 -27.11 -12.07 -31.05
C THR A 532 -28.53 -12.56 -30.74
N LEU A 533 -29.42 -11.65 -30.29
CA LEU A 533 -30.81 -11.95 -29.95
C LEU A 533 -31.66 -12.29 -31.18
N ASP A 534 -31.32 -11.76 -32.36
CA ASP A 534 -32.00 -12.08 -33.63
C ASP A 534 -31.57 -13.42 -34.22
N ALA A 535 -30.38 -13.92 -33.86
CA ALA A 535 -29.82 -15.17 -34.37
C ALA A 535 -30.31 -16.42 -33.62
N ASP A 536 -30.73 -16.26 -32.35
CA ASP A 536 -31.32 -17.29 -31.48
C ASP A 536 -32.86 -17.33 -31.63
#